data_50c08aa95a6241c286d5c186aab2c137
#
_entry.id   50c08aa95a6241c286d5c186aab2c137
#
_cell.length_a   1.000
_cell.length_b   1.000
_cell.length_c   1.000
_cell.angle_alpha   90.00
_cell.angle_beta   90.00
_cell.angle_gamma   90.00
#
_symmetry.space_group_name_H-M   'P 1'
#
loop_
_entity.id
_entity.type
_entity.pdbx_description
1 polymer ?
#
loop_
_entity_poly.entity_id
_entity_poly.type
_entity_poly.pdbx_seq_one_letter_code
_entity_poly.pdbx_strand_id
1 'polypeptide(L)'
;MGALLGEDVVEAGPGDLVFKPRNQWHTFWNAGDGPCRILEIISPAGFERFFQELVDMGGVAEADPEAFGQLAERYGLEIQPQTVPELLERFGLRMGEPLSGGWTP
;
A
#
# COMPACT_ATOMS: atom_id res chain seq x y z
N MET A 1 -7.13 -5.60 8.70
CA MET A 1 -6.51 -5.39 7.38
C MET A 1 -7.10 -6.35 6.37
N GLY A 2 -7.46 -5.86 5.22
CA GLY A 2 -7.79 -6.70 4.06
C GLY A 2 -6.64 -6.69 3.07
N ALA A 3 -6.47 -7.75 2.30
CA ALA A 3 -5.46 -7.82 1.27
C ALA A 3 -5.92 -8.66 0.08
N LEU A 4 -5.46 -8.28 -1.10
CA LEU A 4 -5.59 -9.08 -2.31
C LEU A 4 -4.21 -9.62 -2.65
N LEU A 5 -4.07 -10.93 -2.71
CA LEU A 5 -2.84 -11.64 -3.02
C LEU A 5 -3.07 -12.48 -4.27
N GLY A 6 -2.60 -11.99 -5.42
CA GLY A 6 -3.00 -12.58 -6.69
C GLY A 6 -4.51 -12.44 -6.89
N GLU A 7 -5.25 -13.54 -6.81
CA GLU A 7 -6.71 -13.55 -6.90
C GLU A 7 -7.40 -13.78 -5.55
N ASP A 8 -6.62 -14.04 -4.49
CA ASP A 8 -7.14 -14.38 -3.18
C ASP A 8 -7.33 -13.15 -2.31
N VAL A 9 -8.54 -12.98 -1.78
CA VAL A 9 -8.84 -11.95 -0.79
C VAL A 9 -8.69 -12.56 0.59
N VAL A 10 -7.87 -11.91 1.43
CA VAL A 10 -7.66 -12.35 2.82
C VAL A 10 -7.99 -11.22 3.78
N GLU A 11 -8.41 -11.57 4.97
CA GLU A 11 -8.57 -10.63 6.09
C GLU A 11 -7.67 -11.08 7.23
N ALA A 12 -6.99 -10.13 7.84
CA ALA A 12 -6.09 -10.37 8.95
C ALA A 12 -6.39 -9.44 10.10
N GLY A 13 -6.38 -9.98 11.30
CA GLY A 13 -6.54 -9.24 12.53
C GLY A 13 -5.23 -9.06 13.29
N PRO A 14 -5.28 -8.43 14.49
CA PRO A 14 -4.09 -8.25 15.31
C PRO A 14 -3.39 -9.58 15.60
N GLY A 15 -2.08 -9.62 15.42
CA GLY A 15 -1.27 -10.82 15.61
C GLY A 15 -1.16 -11.75 14.43
N ASP A 16 -1.96 -11.52 13.38
CA ASP A 16 -1.88 -12.32 12.17
C ASP A 16 -0.69 -11.92 11.30
N LEU A 17 -0.17 -12.88 10.56
CA LEU A 17 0.91 -12.68 9.59
C LEU A 17 0.38 -12.92 8.18
N VAL A 18 0.59 -11.95 7.30
CA VAL A 18 0.27 -12.08 5.87
C VAL A 18 1.57 -12.15 5.09
N PHE A 19 1.80 -13.24 4.39
CA PHE A 19 2.97 -13.42 3.56
C PHE A 19 2.67 -12.99 2.12
N LYS A 20 3.51 -12.11 1.57
CA LYS A 20 3.40 -11.61 0.20
C LYS A 20 4.57 -12.13 -0.62
N PRO A 21 4.39 -13.18 -1.43
CA PRO A 21 5.46 -13.70 -2.28
C PRO A 21 5.92 -12.66 -3.31
N ARG A 22 7.17 -12.77 -3.73
CA ARG A 22 7.68 -11.97 -4.85
C ARG A 22 6.97 -12.35 -6.14
N ASN A 23 6.94 -11.40 -7.07
CA ASN A 23 6.37 -11.59 -8.41
C ASN A 23 4.89 -11.98 -8.39
N GLN A 24 4.18 -11.53 -7.37
CA GLN A 24 2.74 -11.69 -7.28
C GLN A 24 2.09 -10.32 -7.11
N TRP A 25 1.06 -10.03 -7.90
CA TRP A 25 0.24 -8.85 -7.74
C TRP A 25 -0.41 -8.86 -6.37
N HIS A 26 -0.31 -7.77 -5.64
CA HIS A 26 -0.91 -7.65 -4.32
C HIS A 26 -1.21 -6.21 -3.97
N THR A 27 -2.16 -6.04 -3.06
CA THR A 27 -2.45 -4.78 -2.42
C THR A 27 -3.09 -5.04 -1.07
N PHE A 28 -3.19 -4.02 -0.24
CA PHE A 28 -3.84 -4.13 1.06
C PHE A 28 -4.58 -2.84 1.40
N TRP A 29 -5.48 -2.93 2.35
CA TRP A 29 -6.32 -1.81 2.79
C TRP A 29 -6.74 -1.98 4.23
N ASN A 30 -7.22 -0.88 4.83
CA ASN A 30 -7.86 -0.93 6.14
C ASN A 30 -9.31 -1.40 5.96
N ALA A 31 -9.60 -2.60 6.42
CA ALA A 31 -10.93 -3.21 6.30
C ALA A 31 -11.83 -2.94 7.51
N GLY A 32 -11.33 -2.25 8.54
CA GLY A 32 -12.08 -1.94 9.75
C GLY A 32 -12.55 -0.50 9.80
N ASP A 33 -13.23 -0.16 10.88
CA ASP A 33 -13.81 1.17 11.11
C ASP A 33 -12.84 2.14 11.81
N GLY A 34 -11.78 1.62 12.42
CA GLY A 34 -10.79 2.40 13.14
C GLY A 34 -9.43 2.38 12.47
N PRO A 35 -8.45 3.06 13.07
CA PRO A 35 -7.08 3.04 12.56
C PRO A 35 -6.50 1.63 12.50
N CYS A 36 -5.72 1.36 11.46
CA CYS A 36 -5.02 0.09 11.27
C CYS A 36 -3.52 0.35 11.24
N ARG A 37 -2.77 -0.39 12.05
CA ARG A 37 -1.32 -0.36 12.07
C ARG A 37 -0.78 -1.67 11.54
N ILE A 38 0.21 -1.58 10.67
CA ILE A 38 0.83 -2.73 10.04
C ILE A 38 2.33 -2.64 10.21
N LEU A 39 2.94 -3.74 10.66
CA LEU A 39 4.38 -3.90 10.61
C LEU A 39 4.75 -4.58 9.30
N GLU A 40 5.49 -3.89 8.46
CA GLU A 40 5.99 -4.43 7.20
C GLU A 40 7.39 -4.97 7.39
N ILE A 41 7.57 -6.27 7.14
CA ILE A 41 8.87 -6.92 7.19
C ILE A 41 9.34 -7.13 5.75
N ILE A 42 10.47 -6.53 5.40
CA ILE A 42 10.98 -6.51 4.04
C ILE A 42 12.32 -7.25 3.99
N SER A 43 12.43 -8.22 3.10
CA SER A 43 13.65 -8.96 2.88
C SER A 43 13.89 -9.18 1.39
N PRO A 44 15.10 -8.87 0.85
CA PRO A 44 16.19 -8.15 1.52
C PRO A 44 15.87 -6.69 1.77
N ALA A 45 16.68 -6.04 2.61
CA ALA A 45 16.53 -4.61 2.92
C ALA A 45 16.71 -3.72 1.69
N GLY A 46 16.08 -2.55 1.73
CA GLY A 46 16.21 -1.52 0.68
C GLY A 46 14.86 -0.97 0.22
N PHE A 47 13.86 -1.81 0.07
CA PHE A 47 12.54 -1.38 -0.40
C PHE A 47 11.83 -0.43 0.58
N GLU A 48 12.20 -0.42 1.85
CA GLU A 48 11.69 0.53 2.83
C GLU A 48 11.89 1.98 2.41
N ARG A 49 12.89 2.25 1.60
CA ARG A 49 13.15 3.60 1.06
C ARG A 49 12.04 4.07 0.12
N PHE A 50 11.39 3.16 -0.56
CA PHE A 50 10.21 3.48 -1.38
C PHE A 50 9.14 4.16 -0.54
N PHE A 51 8.85 3.60 0.64
CA PHE A 51 7.84 4.16 1.52
C PHE A 51 8.24 5.53 2.06
N GLN A 52 9.52 5.74 2.35
CA GLN A 52 10.00 7.05 2.79
C GLN A 52 9.81 8.10 1.69
N GLU A 53 10.17 7.79 0.47
CA GLU A 53 9.99 8.71 -0.65
C GLU A 53 8.51 8.95 -0.94
N LEU A 54 7.66 7.93 -0.79
CA LEU A 54 6.22 8.08 -0.94
C LEU A 54 5.64 9.02 0.13
N VAL A 55 6.08 8.90 1.37
CA VAL A 55 5.68 9.81 2.45
C VAL A 55 6.09 11.25 2.12
N ASP A 56 7.28 11.44 1.59
CA ASP A 56 7.80 12.75 1.19
C ASP A 56 6.96 13.40 0.08
N MET A 57 6.25 12.60 -0.70
CA MET A 57 5.29 13.07 -1.72
C MET A 57 3.90 13.36 -1.18
N GLY A 58 3.65 13.14 0.12
CA GLY A 58 2.34 13.29 0.73
C GLY A 58 1.48 12.03 0.74
N GLY A 59 2.04 10.88 0.39
CA GLY A 59 1.34 9.61 0.32
C GLY A 59 0.67 9.37 -1.03
N VAL A 60 0.02 8.22 -1.18
CA VAL A 60 -0.60 7.81 -2.45
C VAL A 60 -1.69 8.80 -2.91
N ALA A 61 -2.45 9.36 -1.97
CA ALA A 61 -3.56 10.26 -2.30
C ALA A 61 -3.11 11.58 -2.91
N GLU A 62 -1.95 12.09 -2.50
CA GLU A 62 -1.44 13.39 -2.93
C GLU A 62 -0.33 13.31 -3.98
N ALA A 63 0.27 12.14 -4.16
CA ALA A 63 1.36 11.99 -5.11
C ALA A 63 0.89 12.27 -6.53
N ASP A 64 1.65 13.09 -7.25
CA ASP A 64 1.44 13.27 -8.67
C ASP A 64 1.58 11.91 -9.39
N PRO A 65 0.63 11.51 -10.26
CA PRO A 65 0.67 10.20 -10.92
C PRO A 65 1.97 9.94 -11.69
N GLU A 66 2.52 10.95 -12.36
CA GLU A 66 3.79 10.80 -13.07
C GLU A 66 4.96 10.59 -12.12
N ALA A 67 5.03 11.36 -11.04
CA ALA A 67 6.06 11.22 -10.02
C ALA A 67 5.98 9.87 -9.30
N PHE A 68 4.76 9.40 -9.01
CA PHE A 68 4.53 8.08 -8.44
C PHE A 68 4.98 6.97 -9.39
N GLY A 69 4.69 7.08 -10.68
CA GLY A 69 5.13 6.13 -11.69
C GLY A 69 6.65 6.04 -11.78
N GLN A 70 7.32 7.20 -11.74
CA GLN A 70 8.79 7.25 -11.73
C GLN A 70 9.38 6.63 -10.46
N LEU A 71 8.76 6.88 -9.32
CA LEU A 71 9.18 6.26 -8.05
C LEU A 71 9.07 4.74 -8.13
N ALA A 72 7.94 4.24 -8.61
CA ALA A 72 7.72 2.80 -8.78
C ALA A 72 8.78 2.18 -9.69
N GLU A 73 9.09 2.83 -10.80
CA GLU A 73 10.11 2.37 -11.75
C GLU A 73 11.49 2.28 -11.11
N ARG A 74 11.89 3.29 -10.31
CA ARG A 74 13.19 3.28 -9.63
C ARG A 74 13.36 2.08 -8.69
N TYR A 75 12.29 1.57 -8.14
CA TYR A 75 12.31 0.42 -7.22
C TYR A 75 11.89 -0.89 -7.89
N GLY A 76 11.76 -0.90 -9.21
CA GLY A 76 11.41 -2.11 -9.95
C GLY A 76 9.99 -2.59 -9.70
N LEU A 77 9.09 -1.70 -9.28
CA LEU A 77 7.69 -2.03 -9.06
C LEU A 77 6.89 -1.90 -10.35
N GLU A 78 6.08 -2.90 -10.62
CA GLU A 78 5.01 -2.79 -11.59
C GLU A 78 3.74 -2.40 -10.86
N ILE A 79 2.97 -1.48 -11.43
CA ILE A 79 1.73 -1.00 -10.83
C ILE A 79 0.56 -1.16 -11.81
N GLN A 80 -0.64 -1.40 -11.26
CA GLN A 80 -1.88 -1.50 -12.01
C GLN A 80 -2.89 -0.47 -11.48
N PRO A 81 -2.69 0.83 -11.76
CA PRO A 81 -3.56 1.87 -11.19
C PRO A 81 -5.02 1.72 -11.62
N GLN A 82 -5.29 1.09 -12.75
CA GLN A 82 -6.65 0.83 -13.23
C GLN A 82 -7.44 -0.11 -12.32
N THR A 83 -6.78 -0.87 -11.45
CA THR A 83 -7.46 -1.76 -10.50
C THR A 83 -7.98 -1.02 -9.27
N VAL A 84 -7.47 0.17 -8.99
CA VAL A 84 -7.84 0.93 -7.79
C VAL A 84 -9.33 1.28 -7.75
N PRO A 85 -9.94 1.86 -8.80
CA PRO A 85 -11.37 2.16 -8.76
C PRO A 85 -12.24 0.93 -8.52
N GLU A 86 -11.88 -0.21 -9.11
CA GLU A 86 -12.60 -1.47 -8.92
C GLU A 86 -12.54 -1.94 -7.47
N LEU A 87 -11.38 -1.86 -6.85
CA LEU A 87 -11.21 -2.25 -5.45
C LEU A 87 -11.95 -1.31 -4.50
N LEU A 88 -11.91 -0.02 -4.76
CA LEU A 88 -12.65 0.97 -3.97
C LEU A 88 -14.14 0.66 -3.98
N GLU A 89 -14.70 0.38 -5.14
CA GLU A 89 -16.12 0.03 -5.29
C GLU A 89 -16.45 -1.31 -4.65
N ARG A 90 -15.67 -2.35 -4.95
CA ARG A 90 -15.91 -3.71 -4.48
C ARG A 90 -15.93 -3.84 -2.96
N PHE A 91 -15.03 -3.12 -2.28
CA PHE A 91 -14.87 -3.20 -0.83
C PHE A 91 -15.38 -1.97 -0.08
N GLY A 92 -16.03 -1.04 -0.76
CA GLY A 92 -16.55 0.17 -0.13
C GLY A 92 -15.44 1.06 0.46
N LEU A 93 -14.30 1.12 -0.17
CA LEU A 93 -13.13 1.83 0.31
C LEU A 93 -13.08 3.27 -0.22
N ARG A 94 -12.25 4.08 0.43
CA ARG A 94 -11.88 5.41 -0.04
C ARG A 94 -10.37 5.55 0.01
N MET A 95 -9.82 6.44 -0.80
CA MET A 95 -8.40 6.77 -0.73
C MET A 95 -8.08 7.38 0.63
N GLY A 96 -6.89 7.06 1.12
CA GLY A 96 -6.41 7.60 2.39
C GLY A 96 -6.30 9.12 2.38
N GLU A 97 -6.29 9.71 3.55
CA GLU A 97 -6.08 11.14 3.69
C GLU A 97 -4.65 11.53 3.35
N PRO A 98 -4.44 12.76 2.84
CA PRO A 98 -3.08 13.23 2.60
C PRO A 98 -2.26 13.25 3.88
N LEU A 99 -0.99 12.88 3.76
CA LEU A 99 -0.06 12.95 4.87
C LEU A 99 0.35 14.41 5.08
N SER A 100 -0.12 15.02 6.16
CA SER A 100 0.20 16.38 6.52
C SER A 100 1.13 16.40 7.73
N GLY A 101 2.31 16.95 7.57
CA GLY A 101 3.30 16.99 8.63
C GLY A 101 4.13 15.72 8.74
N GLY A 102 5.15 15.76 9.58
CA GLY A 102 6.04 14.62 9.76
C GLY A 102 5.40 13.48 10.53
N TRP A 103 5.87 12.27 10.25
CA TRP A 103 5.54 11.12 11.06
C TRP A 103 6.18 11.29 12.45
N THR A 104 5.38 11.18 13.49
CA THR A 104 5.89 11.18 14.87
C THR A 104 5.78 9.77 15.44
N PRO A 105 6.88 9.19 15.93
CA PRO A 105 6.85 7.85 16.51
C PRO A 105 6.00 7.79 17.78
#